data_a51087adecaf70a0b57c22296282364d
#
_entry.id   a51087adecaf70a0b57c22296282364d
#
_cell.length_a   1.000
_cell.length_b   1.000
_cell.length_c   1.000
_cell.angle_alpha   90.00
_cell.angle_beta   90.00
_cell.angle_gamma   90.00
#
_symmetry.space_group_name_H-M   'P 1'
#
loop_
_entity.id
_entity.type
_entity.pdbx_description
1 polymer ?
#
loop_
_entity_poly.entity_id
_entity_poly.type
_entity_poly.pdbx_seq_one_letter_code
_entity_poly.pdbx_strand_id
1 'polypeptide(L)'
;DLDRFLEFINELERDGLKTHLFFDYSIRRTLKENDLMIPNETVPMAVCGVMDRDRSNVTVSKKGYGADALLIRYADRERISVLSNDKFNKPKEDRFIQQAVRRLERQNLIRRVDLVENKLTIM
;
A
#
# COMPACT_ATOMS: atom_id res chain seq x y z
N ASP A 1 -10.65 6.43 -0.82
CA ASP A 1 -11.22 6.81 0.47
C ASP A 1 -10.42 6.17 1.61
N LEU A 2 -9.80 7.01 2.43
CA LEU A 2 -8.94 6.56 3.52
C LEU A 2 -9.73 5.80 4.60
N ASP A 3 -10.98 6.16 4.85
CA ASP A 3 -11.80 5.50 5.86
C ASP A 3 -12.11 4.05 5.48
N ARG A 4 -12.42 3.80 4.22
CA ARG A 4 -12.64 2.44 3.73
C ARG A 4 -11.38 1.61 3.78
N PHE A 5 -10.25 2.22 3.43
CA PHE A 5 -8.96 1.55 3.50
C PHE A 5 -8.61 1.19 4.94
N LEU A 6 -8.76 2.12 5.87
CA LEU A 6 -8.51 1.88 7.28
C LEU A 6 -9.41 0.78 7.84
N GLU A 7 -10.69 0.78 7.49
CA GLU A 7 -11.64 -0.27 7.90
C GLU A 7 -11.19 -1.65 7.39
N PHE A 8 -10.76 -1.72 6.12
CA PHE A 8 -10.26 -2.95 5.52
C PHE A 8 -9.03 -3.47 6.25
N ILE A 9 -8.05 -2.59 6.54
CA ILE A 9 -6.83 -2.97 7.26
C ILE A 9 -7.16 -3.43 8.68
N ASN A 10 -8.06 -2.75 9.37
CA ASN A 10 -8.48 -3.15 10.71
C ASN A 10 -9.12 -4.53 10.74
N GLU A 11 -9.90 -4.88 9.74
CA GLU A 11 -10.49 -6.22 9.61
C GLU A 11 -9.42 -7.28 9.41
N LEU A 12 -8.44 -7.04 8.55
CA LEU A 12 -7.33 -7.97 8.33
C LEU A 12 -6.56 -8.22 9.62
N GLU A 13 -6.30 -7.18 10.40
CA GLU A 13 -5.56 -7.31 11.66
C GLU A 13 -6.37 -8.01 12.73
N ARG A 14 -7.69 -7.81 12.76
CA ARG A 14 -8.58 -8.58 13.66
C ARG A 14 -8.57 -10.07 13.35
N ASP A 15 -8.36 -10.42 12.08
CA ASP A 15 -8.23 -11.81 11.64
C ASP A 15 -6.82 -12.39 11.91
N GLY A 16 -5.97 -11.64 12.60
CA GLY A 16 -4.63 -12.08 13.00
C GLY A 16 -3.53 -11.82 11.99
N LEU A 17 -3.83 -11.10 10.91
CA LEU A 17 -2.82 -10.78 9.89
C LEU A 17 -2.00 -9.56 10.29
N LYS A 18 -0.69 -9.63 10.05
CA LYS A 18 0.19 -8.47 10.16
C LYS A 18 0.22 -7.74 8.83
N THR A 19 0.15 -6.40 8.87
CA THR A 19 0.11 -5.59 7.66
C THR A 19 1.27 -4.62 7.61
N HIS A 20 1.77 -4.37 6.40
CA HIS A 20 2.68 -3.27 6.11
C HIS A 20 2.04 -2.44 5.00
N LEU A 21 1.88 -1.14 5.23
CA LEU A 21 1.15 -0.24 4.33
C LEU A 21 2.12 0.53 3.45
N PHE A 22 1.82 0.60 2.16
CA PHE A 22 2.60 1.35 1.18
C PHE A 22 1.74 2.42 0.53
N PHE A 23 2.25 3.66 0.52
CA PHE A 23 1.57 4.80 -0.09
C PHE A 23 2.50 5.53 -1.03
N ASP A 24 1.96 6.04 -2.14
CA ASP A 24 2.66 7.01 -2.96
C ASP A 24 2.73 8.35 -2.23
N TYR A 25 3.76 9.14 -2.52
CA TYR A 25 3.87 10.49 -1.99
C TYR A 25 2.65 11.36 -2.32
N SER A 26 1.93 11.03 -3.40
CA SER A 26 0.70 11.72 -3.80
C SER A 26 -0.40 11.67 -2.74
N ILE A 27 -0.29 10.79 -1.74
CA ILE A 27 -1.21 10.77 -0.60
C ILE A 27 -1.22 12.11 0.16
N ARG A 28 -0.14 12.88 0.08
CA ARG A 28 -0.04 14.22 0.66
C ARG A 28 -1.20 15.13 0.22
N ARG A 29 -1.56 15.06 -1.05
CA ARG A 29 -2.67 15.84 -1.60
C ARG A 29 -3.98 15.48 -0.90
N THR A 30 -4.27 14.20 -0.79
CA THR A 30 -5.48 13.71 -0.11
C THR A 30 -5.49 14.13 1.36
N LEU A 31 -4.36 14.04 2.04
CA LEU A 31 -4.25 14.45 3.44
C LEU A 31 -4.54 15.95 3.61
N LYS A 32 -3.99 16.78 2.74
CA LYS A 32 -4.22 18.23 2.78
C LYS A 32 -5.66 18.61 2.45
N GLU A 33 -6.24 17.98 1.45
CA GLU A 33 -7.62 18.26 1.04
C GLU A 33 -8.64 17.89 2.12
N ASN A 34 -8.28 16.99 3.03
CA ASN A 34 -9.15 16.54 4.12
C ASN A 34 -8.73 17.08 5.50
N ASP A 35 -7.85 18.07 5.53
CA ASP A 35 -7.35 18.70 6.77
C ASP A 35 -6.75 17.67 7.75
N LEU A 36 -6.08 16.66 7.21
CA LEU A 36 -5.47 15.59 8.00
C LEU A 36 -3.96 15.77 8.21
N MET A 37 -3.44 16.92 7.86
CA MET A 37 -2.02 17.22 7.96
C MET A 37 -1.80 18.59 8.58
N ILE A 38 -1.05 18.63 9.66
CA ILE A 38 -0.73 19.89 10.34
C ILE A 38 0.52 20.54 9.71
N PRO A 39 0.73 21.86 9.91
CA PRO A 39 1.93 22.55 9.42
C PRO A 39 3.22 21.89 9.92
N ASN A 40 4.20 21.77 9.03
CA ASN A 40 5.53 21.19 9.31
C ASN A 40 5.54 19.68 9.59
N GLU A 41 4.42 19.01 9.45
CA GLU A 41 4.36 17.56 9.56
C GLU A 41 4.88 16.91 8.26
N THR A 42 5.63 15.82 8.40
CA THR A 42 6.04 15.04 7.22
C THR A 42 4.89 14.15 6.77
N VAL A 43 4.90 13.78 5.48
CA VAL A 43 3.87 12.89 4.94
C VAL A 43 3.83 11.53 5.67
N PRO A 44 4.97 10.86 5.93
CA PRO A 44 4.94 9.61 6.68
C PRO A 44 4.34 9.76 8.09
N MET A 45 4.63 10.84 8.79
CA MET A 45 4.06 11.08 10.12
C MET A 45 2.55 11.26 10.06
N ALA A 46 2.08 12.04 9.07
CA ALA A 46 0.65 12.26 8.88
C ALA A 46 -0.09 10.96 8.57
N VAL A 47 0.47 10.14 7.69
CA VAL A 47 -0.11 8.82 7.34
C VAL A 47 -0.16 7.92 8.58
N CYS A 48 0.92 7.85 9.36
CA CYS A 48 0.95 7.06 10.59
C CYS A 48 -0.14 7.51 11.57
N GLY A 49 -0.34 8.81 11.70
CA GLY A 49 -1.39 9.36 12.57
C GLY A 49 -2.79 8.98 12.10
N VAL A 50 -3.07 9.13 10.81
CA VAL A 50 -4.38 8.80 10.22
C VAL A 50 -4.67 7.31 10.30
N MET A 51 -3.67 6.47 10.03
CA MET A 51 -3.82 5.01 10.03
C MET A 51 -3.69 4.39 11.44
N ASP A 52 -3.28 5.17 12.42
CA ASP A 52 -2.98 4.71 13.79
C ASP A 52 -2.00 3.53 13.77
N ARG A 53 -0.87 3.73 13.09
CA ARG A 53 0.16 2.70 12.89
C ARG A 53 1.55 3.27 13.18
N ASP A 54 2.45 2.39 13.61
CA ASP A 54 3.85 2.73 13.79
C ASP A 54 4.55 3.00 12.47
N ARG A 55 5.56 3.87 12.54
CA ARG A 55 6.39 4.20 11.38
C ARG A 55 7.03 2.97 10.75
N SER A 56 7.33 1.93 11.55
CA SER A 56 7.90 0.68 11.07
C SER A 56 6.97 -0.13 10.16
N ASN A 57 5.67 0.13 10.22
CA ASN A 57 4.65 -0.60 9.45
C ASN A 57 4.10 0.22 8.27
N VAL A 58 4.69 1.38 7.99
CA VAL A 58 4.23 2.28 6.93
C VAL A 58 5.41 2.73 6.10
N THR A 59 5.28 2.62 4.78
CA THR A 59 6.25 3.14 3.82
C THR A 59 5.55 4.13 2.90
N VAL A 60 6.12 5.31 2.76
CA VAL A 60 5.66 6.32 1.80
C VAL A 60 6.79 6.56 0.82
N SER A 61 6.50 6.47 -0.48
CA SER A 61 7.52 6.72 -1.50
C SER A 61 7.96 8.18 -1.49
N LYS A 62 9.18 8.43 -1.98
CA LYS A 62 9.69 9.79 -2.16
C LYS A 62 8.93 10.48 -3.28
N LYS A 63 8.87 11.82 -3.21
CA LYS A 63 8.26 12.63 -4.26
C LYS A 63 8.88 12.28 -5.62
N GLY A 64 8.02 12.01 -6.60
CA GLY A 64 8.45 11.63 -7.95
C GLY A 64 8.70 10.14 -8.15
N TYR A 65 8.60 9.33 -7.10
CA TYR A 65 8.76 7.87 -7.18
C TYR A 65 7.48 7.18 -6.78
N GLY A 66 7.11 6.09 -7.49
CA GLY A 66 5.95 5.30 -7.15
C GLY A 66 6.22 4.33 -6.01
N ALA A 67 5.17 3.96 -5.27
CA ALA A 67 5.29 2.97 -4.20
C ALA A 67 5.32 1.52 -4.72
N ASP A 68 4.90 1.27 -5.96
CA ASP A 68 4.77 -0.08 -6.51
C ASP A 68 6.09 -0.85 -6.48
N ALA A 69 7.18 -0.22 -6.88
CA ALA A 69 8.49 -0.86 -6.87
C ALA A 69 8.92 -1.25 -5.45
N LEU A 70 8.69 -0.38 -4.48
CA LEU A 70 9.01 -0.64 -3.07
C LEU A 70 8.17 -1.79 -2.52
N LEU A 71 6.88 -1.78 -2.81
CA LEU A 71 5.93 -2.82 -2.40
C LEU A 71 6.34 -4.19 -2.97
N ILE A 72 6.61 -4.26 -4.24
CA ILE A 72 6.96 -5.52 -4.92
C ILE A 72 8.30 -6.05 -4.42
N ARG A 73 9.30 -5.19 -4.26
CA ARG A 73 10.61 -5.62 -3.75
C ARG A 73 10.53 -6.14 -2.32
N TYR A 74 9.74 -5.47 -1.48
CA TYR A 74 9.52 -5.91 -0.11
C TYR A 74 8.83 -7.27 -0.07
N ALA A 75 7.75 -7.43 -0.82
CA ALA A 75 6.99 -8.68 -0.86
C ALA A 75 7.82 -9.84 -1.40
N ASP A 76 8.61 -9.59 -2.45
CA ASP A 76 9.46 -10.62 -3.05
C ASP A 76 10.57 -11.06 -2.09
N ARG A 77 11.17 -10.10 -1.38
CA ARG A 77 12.22 -10.40 -0.40
C ARG A 77 11.68 -11.18 0.80
N GLU A 78 10.55 -10.74 1.35
CA GLU A 78 9.96 -11.32 2.56
C GLU A 78 9.04 -12.51 2.28
N ARG A 79 8.73 -12.79 1.01
CA ARG A 79 7.82 -13.87 0.60
C ARG A 79 6.45 -13.75 1.24
N ILE A 80 5.86 -12.56 1.14
CA ILE A 80 4.55 -12.26 1.70
C ILE A 80 3.57 -11.86 0.62
N SER A 81 2.28 -11.94 0.95
CA SER A 81 1.21 -11.59 0.02
C SER A 81 1.12 -10.08 -0.20
N VAL A 82 0.84 -9.70 -1.45
CA VAL A 82 0.53 -8.33 -1.87
C VAL A 82 -0.98 -8.25 -2.08
N LEU A 83 -1.60 -7.25 -1.48
CA LEU A 83 -3.01 -6.91 -1.73
C LEU A 83 -3.05 -5.57 -2.47
N SER A 84 -3.58 -5.58 -3.68
CA SER A 84 -3.61 -4.38 -4.52
C SER A 84 -4.68 -4.50 -5.60
N ASN A 85 -5.16 -3.36 -6.08
CA ASN A 85 -5.99 -3.31 -7.29
C ASN A 85 -5.16 -3.04 -8.56
N ASP A 86 -3.85 -2.86 -8.42
CA ASP A 86 -2.95 -2.63 -9.54
C ASP A 86 -2.54 -3.97 -10.17
N LYS A 87 -2.43 -4.00 -11.49
CA LYS A 87 -2.01 -5.19 -12.23
C LYS A 87 -0.49 -5.31 -12.35
N PHE A 88 0.26 -4.29 -11.98
CA PHE A 88 1.73 -4.25 -12.05
C PHE A 88 2.29 -4.59 -13.45
N ASN A 89 1.59 -4.21 -14.50
CA ASN A 89 1.96 -4.52 -15.88
C ASN A 89 2.39 -3.29 -16.69
N LYS A 90 2.88 -2.25 -16.04
CA LYS A 90 3.31 -1.03 -16.70
C LYS A 90 4.53 -1.29 -17.58
N PRO A 91 4.51 -0.87 -18.88
CA PRO A 91 5.60 -1.20 -19.83
C PRO A 91 6.96 -0.60 -19.49
N LYS A 92 7.01 0.42 -18.64
CA LYS A 92 8.23 1.15 -18.27
C LYS A 92 8.84 0.71 -16.94
N GLU A 93 8.32 -0.34 -16.33
CA GLU A 93 8.88 -0.79 -15.07
C GLU A 93 10.23 -1.46 -15.27
N ASP A 94 11.07 -1.32 -14.26
CA ASP A 94 12.38 -1.95 -14.21
C ASP A 94 12.26 -3.47 -14.42
N ARG A 95 13.20 -4.04 -15.18
CA ARG A 95 13.25 -5.46 -15.47
C ARG A 95 13.24 -6.33 -14.21
N PHE A 96 13.96 -5.89 -13.17
CA PHE A 96 14.02 -6.63 -11.91
C PHE A 96 12.67 -6.63 -11.19
N ILE A 97 11.93 -5.53 -11.27
CA ILE A 97 10.58 -5.45 -10.71
C ILE A 97 9.63 -6.36 -11.48
N GLN A 98 9.70 -6.39 -12.80
CA GLN A 98 8.89 -7.29 -13.62
C GLN A 98 9.15 -8.76 -13.29
N GLN A 99 10.41 -9.12 -13.08
CA GLN A 99 10.78 -10.49 -12.69
C GLN A 99 10.25 -10.84 -11.29
N ALA A 100 10.32 -9.90 -10.34
CA ALA A 100 9.78 -10.08 -9.01
C ALA A 100 8.26 -10.28 -9.04
N VAL A 101 7.54 -9.49 -9.85
CA VAL A 101 6.09 -9.66 -10.04
C VAL A 101 5.77 -11.06 -10.55
N ARG A 102 6.51 -11.54 -11.54
CA ARG A 102 6.30 -12.89 -12.09
C ARG A 102 6.53 -13.98 -11.05
N ARG A 103 7.56 -13.82 -10.19
CA ARG A 103 7.79 -14.79 -9.10
C ARG A 103 6.64 -14.80 -8.11
N LEU A 104 6.17 -13.62 -7.72
CA LEU A 104 5.05 -13.49 -6.78
C LEU A 104 3.76 -14.08 -7.38
N GLU A 105 3.48 -13.81 -8.64
CA GLU A 105 2.31 -14.37 -9.32
C GLU A 105 2.35 -15.90 -9.37
N ARG A 106 3.52 -16.48 -9.68
CA ARG A 106 3.67 -17.95 -9.71
C ARG A 106 3.46 -18.60 -8.34
N GLN A 107 3.72 -17.86 -7.27
CA GLN A 107 3.54 -18.32 -5.89
C GLN A 107 2.15 -17.95 -5.33
N ASN A 108 1.27 -17.37 -6.14
CA ASN A 108 -0.05 -16.89 -5.73
C ASN A 108 0.02 -15.87 -4.59
N LEU A 109 1.06 -15.03 -4.58
CA LEU A 109 1.26 -14.02 -3.56
C LEU A 109 0.73 -12.63 -3.96
N ILE A 110 0.28 -12.45 -5.19
CA ILE A 110 -0.40 -11.22 -5.60
C ILE A 110 -1.90 -11.49 -5.62
N ARG A 111 -2.64 -10.78 -4.78
CA ARG A 111 -4.09 -10.89 -4.67
C ARG A 111 -4.73 -9.54 -4.97
N ARG A 112 -5.80 -9.60 -5.75
CA ARG A 112 -6.54 -8.40 -6.12
C ARG A 112 -7.50 -8.00 -5.00
N VAL A 113 -7.57 -6.68 -4.74
CA VAL A 113 -8.57 -6.07 -3.86
C VAL A 113 -9.45 -5.18 -4.71
N ASP A 114 -10.74 -5.28 -4.55
CA ASP A 114 -11.69 -4.48 -5.30
C ASP A 114 -12.83 -4.00 -4.40
N LEU A 115 -13.56 -3.01 -4.88
CA LEU A 115 -14.70 -2.45 -4.16
C LEU A 115 -15.95 -3.26 -4.48
N VAL A 116 -16.52 -3.91 -3.48
CA VAL A 116 -17.75 -4.70 -3.61
C VAL A 116 -18.73 -4.18 -2.56
N GLU A 117 -19.89 -3.69 -2.99
CA GLU A 117 -20.92 -3.14 -2.11
C GLU A 117 -20.38 -2.08 -1.15
N ASN A 118 -19.58 -1.15 -1.69
CA ASN A 118 -18.93 -0.07 -0.92
C ASN A 118 -17.88 -0.54 0.09
N LYS A 119 -17.43 -1.78 -0.01
CA LYS A 119 -16.44 -2.35 0.90
C LYS A 119 -15.27 -2.93 0.11
N LEU A 120 -14.03 -2.68 0.55
CA LEU A 120 -12.86 -3.30 -0.03
C LEU A 120 -12.87 -4.79 0.29
N THR A 121 -12.68 -5.62 -0.73
CA THR A 121 -12.81 -7.07 -0.63
C THR A 121 -11.68 -7.75 -1.40
N ILE A 122 -11.09 -8.79 -0.83
CA ILE A 122 -10.09 -9.63 -1.51
C ILE A 122 -10.83 -10.52 -2.50
N MET A 123 -10.43 -10.39 -3.77
CA MET A 123 -11.06 -11.13 -4.86
C MET A 123 -10.43 -12.53 -5.03
#